data_addf6296eddac4614565bca6834be4fa
#
_entry.id   addf6296eddac4614565bca6834be4fa
#
_cell.length_a   1.000
_cell.length_b   1.000
_cell.length_c   1.000
_cell.angle_alpha   90.00
_cell.angle_beta   90.00
_cell.angle_gamma   90.00
#
_symmetry.space_group_name_H-M   'P 1'
#
loop_
_entity.id
_entity.type
_entity.pdbx_description
1 polymer ?
#
loop_
_entity_poly.entity_id
_entity_poly.type
_entity_poly.pdbx_seq_one_letter_code
_entity_poly.pdbx_strand_id
1 'polypeptide(L)'
;VLVLQAFGPLLDDAFGEAVHFSNLRIEMNKPYYVSAAVRYADKKGPGEVTFTLKDLANDDEPLLHDRVTTSLTGVRTATQPIQLGGKGADNESSFHGVIDELRLSTGVLNDQALLYTNEDQRPDTLGFWRFENKSGTLRDSSGQGRDLTVTTVATPTAKGGATPLAALCHALLNSSEFLYVE
;
A
#
# COMPACT_ATOMS: atom_id res chain seq x y z
N VAL A 1 -3.64 4.71 -12.69
CA VAL A 1 -2.76 3.53 -12.68
C VAL A 1 -2.23 3.30 -11.29
N LEU A 2 -1.91 2.07 -10.94
CA LEU A 2 -1.18 1.73 -9.72
C LEU A 2 0.32 1.84 -10.00
N VAL A 3 1.06 2.36 -9.04
CA VAL A 3 2.52 2.52 -9.15
C VAL A 3 3.16 1.96 -7.89
N LEU A 4 4.18 1.12 -8.07
CA LEU A 4 5.07 0.69 -7.00
C LEU A 4 6.46 1.27 -7.26
N GLN A 5 6.98 2.00 -6.29
CA GLN A 5 8.33 2.54 -6.29
C GLN A 5 9.11 1.91 -5.14
N ALA A 6 10.27 1.39 -5.41
CA ALA A 6 11.09 0.70 -4.43
C ALA A 6 12.57 1.01 -4.61
N PHE A 7 13.33 0.99 -3.51
CA PHE A 7 14.77 1.15 -3.51
C PHE A 7 15.43 -0.11 -2.95
N GLY A 8 16.37 -0.66 -3.68
CA GLY A 8 17.05 -1.87 -3.25
C GLY A 8 18.19 -2.29 -4.16
N PRO A 9 18.80 -3.45 -3.86
CA PRO A 9 19.75 -4.08 -4.75
C PRO A 9 19.06 -4.61 -6.00
N LEU A 10 19.75 -4.50 -7.14
CA LEU A 10 19.28 -4.92 -8.45
C LEU A 10 20.08 -6.16 -8.94
N LEU A 11 19.60 -6.82 -9.99
CA LEU A 11 20.25 -8.01 -10.57
C LEU A 11 21.68 -7.80 -11.04
N ASP A 12 22.06 -6.57 -11.38
CA ASP A 12 23.40 -6.17 -11.81
C ASP A 12 24.32 -5.76 -10.64
N ASP A 13 23.93 -6.13 -9.40
CA ASP A 13 24.60 -5.74 -8.16
C ASP A 13 24.64 -4.21 -7.90
N ALA A 14 23.97 -3.43 -8.74
CA ALA A 14 23.74 -2.00 -8.47
C ALA A 14 22.73 -1.82 -7.34
N PHE A 15 22.77 -0.65 -6.72
CA PHE A 15 21.74 -0.22 -5.78
C PHE A 15 20.98 0.94 -6.39
N GLY A 16 19.68 0.82 -6.54
CA GLY A 16 18.91 1.84 -7.26
C GLY A 16 17.42 1.83 -6.95
N GLU A 17 16.75 2.70 -7.66
CA GLU A 17 15.30 2.84 -7.65
C GLU A 17 14.68 1.99 -8.76
N ALA A 18 13.63 1.28 -8.45
CA ALA A 18 12.78 0.60 -9.40
C ALA A 18 11.36 1.14 -9.31
N VAL A 19 10.83 1.61 -10.43
CA VAL A 19 9.45 2.11 -10.52
C VAL A 19 8.67 1.22 -11.47
N HIS A 20 7.56 0.68 -10.98
CA HIS A 20 6.70 -0.24 -11.70
C HIS A 20 5.33 0.40 -11.89
N PHE A 21 4.87 0.45 -13.13
CA PHE A 21 3.57 1.00 -13.50
C PHE A 21 2.65 -0.13 -13.94
N SER A 22 1.45 -0.18 -13.37
CA SER A 22 0.42 -1.09 -13.85
C SER A 22 -0.37 -0.47 -15.02
N ASN A 23 -1.05 -1.34 -15.77
CA ASN A 23 -2.06 -0.92 -16.75
C ASN A 23 -3.46 -0.80 -16.12
N LEU A 24 -3.61 -1.15 -14.84
CA LEU A 24 -4.88 -1.09 -14.12
C LEU A 24 -5.25 0.35 -13.82
N ARG A 25 -6.49 0.70 -14.08
CA ARG A 25 -7.00 2.08 -13.91
C ARG A 25 -8.00 2.13 -12.77
N ILE A 26 -7.81 3.11 -11.88
CA ILE A 26 -8.74 3.45 -10.81
C ILE A 26 -9.56 4.66 -11.28
N GLU A 27 -10.87 4.55 -11.19
CA GLU A 27 -11.79 5.67 -11.38
C GLU A 27 -12.00 6.41 -10.05
N MET A 28 -12.20 7.71 -10.12
CA MET A 28 -12.47 8.51 -8.92
C MET A 28 -13.86 8.18 -8.35
N ASN A 29 -13.98 8.31 -7.03
CA ASN A 29 -15.24 8.14 -6.28
C ASN A 29 -15.82 6.71 -6.35
N LYS A 30 -14.99 5.71 -6.55
CA LYS A 30 -15.37 4.30 -6.42
C LYS A 30 -14.51 3.60 -5.37
N PRO A 31 -15.07 2.64 -4.63
CA PRO A 31 -14.29 1.80 -3.73
C PRO A 31 -13.57 0.70 -4.50
N TYR A 32 -12.29 0.51 -4.21
CA TYR A 32 -11.48 -0.54 -4.79
C TYR A 32 -10.70 -1.29 -3.73
N TYR A 33 -10.58 -2.59 -3.92
CA TYR A 33 -9.47 -3.34 -3.34
C TYR A 33 -8.26 -3.21 -4.25
N VAL A 34 -7.12 -2.93 -3.68
CA VAL A 34 -5.84 -2.86 -4.39
C VAL A 34 -4.77 -3.61 -3.64
N SER A 35 -3.92 -4.34 -4.35
CA SER A 35 -2.72 -4.93 -3.78
C SER A 35 -1.53 -4.83 -4.74
N ALA A 36 -0.33 -4.92 -4.17
CA ALA A 36 0.91 -5.13 -4.91
C ALA A 36 1.72 -6.21 -4.19
N ALA A 37 2.08 -7.26 -4.90
CA ALA A 37 2.91 -8.34 -4.41
C ALA A 37 4.23 -8.38 -5.19
N VAL A 38 5.36 -8.50 -4.49
CA VAL A 38 6.68 -8.51 -5.11
C VAL A 38 7.35 -9.86 -4.88
N ARG A 39 7.66 -10.55 -5.96
CA ARG A 39 8.59 -11.67 -5.97
C ARG A 39 9.93 -11.17 -6.50
N TYR A 40 10.95 -11.19 -5.66
CA TYR A 40 12.26 -10.67 -6.05
C TYR A 40 12.91 -11.47 -7.16
N ALA A 41 13.74 -10.78 -7.91
CA ALA A 41 14.67 -11.42 -8.85
C ALA A 41 15.73 -12.22 -8.12
N ASP A 42 16.17 -13.30 -8.72
CA ASP A 42 17.26 -14.14 -8.22
C ASP A 42 18.20 -14.57 -9.36
N LYS A 43 19.17 -15.43 -9.07
CA LYS A 43 20.11 -15.97 -10.07
C LYS A 43 19.44 -16.78 -11.19
N LYS A 44 18.15 -17.14 -11.05
CA LYS A 44 17.39 -17.90 -12.06
C LYS A 44 16.66 -16.98 -13.02
N GLY A 45 16.49 -15.70 -12.68
CA GLY A 45 15.85 -14.74 -13.57
C GLY A 45 15.24 -13.53 -12.86
N PRO A 46 14.55 -12.68 -13.63
CA PRO A 46 13.91 -11.51 -13.11
C PRO A 46 12.77 -11.87 -12.15
N GLY A 47 12.52 -10.96 -11.22
CA GLY A 47 11.37 -11.03 -10.35
C GLY A 47 10.09 -10.54 -11.03
N GLU A 48 9.03 -10.45 -10.26
CA GLU A 48 7.72 -10.03 -10.74
C GLU A 48 7.02 -9.16 -9.70
N VAL A 49 6.42 -8.07 -10.13
CA VAL A 49 5.45 -7.31 -9.35
C VAL A 49 4.07 -7.64 -9.91
N THR A 50 3.19 -8.18 -9.08
CA THR A 50 1.79 -8.43 -9.41
C THR A 50 0.93 -7.36 -8.75
N PHE A 51 0.29 -6.55 -9.55
CA PHE A 51 -0.74 -5.62 -9.12
C PHE A 51 -2.11 -6.28 -9.23
N THR A 52 -2.96 -6.08 -8.24
CA THR A 52 -4.34 -6.57 -8.23
C THR A 52 -5.31 -5.43 -8.01
N LEU A 53 -6.44 -5.46 -8.71
CA LEU A 53 -7.51 -4.49 -8.60
C LEU A 53 -8.87 -5.19 -8.64
N LYS A 54 -9.76 -4.88 -7.71
CA LYS A 54 -11.17 -5.27 -7.72
C LYS A 54 -12.03 -4.04 -7.47
N ASP A 55 -13.01 -3.78 -8.34
CA ASP A 55 -14.08 -2.82 -8.06
C ASP A 55 -15.02 -3.42 -7.00
N LEU A 56 -15.10 -2.76 -5.85
CA LEU A 56 -15.95 -3.20 -4.73
C LEU A 56 -17.39 -2.65 -4.83
N ALA A 57 -17.66 -1.77 -5.79
CA ALA A 57 -19.01 -1.29 -6.06
C ALA A 57 -19.79 -2.23 -7.00
N ASN A 58 -19.10 -3.20 -7.61
CA ASN A 58 -19.71 -4.15 -8.55
C ASN A 58 -19.16 -5.56 -8.31
N ASP A 59 -19.98 -6.42 -7.73
CA ASP A 59 -19.61 -7.79 -7.41
C ASP A 59 -19.35 -8.64 -8.68
N ASP A 60 -20.00 -8.29 -9.79
CA ASP A 60 -19.83 -8.99 -11.07
C ASP A 60 -18.53 -8.66 -11.80
N GLU A 61 -17.87 -7.57 -11.42
CA GLU A 61 -16.55 -7.22 -11.98
C GLU A 61 -15.50 -8.25 -11.56
N PRO A 62 -14.66 -8.72 -12.50
CA PRO A 62 -13.63 -9.67 -12.17
C PRO A 62 -12.50 -9.03 -11.33
N LEU A 63 -11.78 -9.88 -10.62
CA LEU A 63 -10.50 -9.52 -10.04
C LEU A 63 -9.47 -9.38 -11.17
N LEU A 64 -8.93 -8.18 -11.33
CA LEU A 64 -7.96 -7.85 -12.39
C LEU A 64 -6.54 -7.96 -11.86
N HIS A 65 -5.66 -8.51 -12.69
CA HIS A 65 -4.23 -8.59 -12.40
C HIS A 65 -3.41 -7.97 -13.52
N ASP A 66 -2.33 -7.30 -13.15
CA ASP A 66 -1.29 -6.89 -14.07
C ASP A 66 0.08 -7.26 -13.51
N ARG A 67 0.95 -7.79 -14.35
CA ARG A 67 2.26 -8.32 -13.94
C ARG A 67 3.37 -7.61 -14.68
N VAL A 68 4.31 -7.09 -13.91
CA VAL A 68 5.46 -6.35 -14.43
C VAL A 68 6.75 -6.99 -13.91
N THR A 69 7.72 -7.16 -14.78
CA THR A 69 9.02 -7.70 -14.38
C THR A 69 9.78 -6.71 -13.50
N THR A 70 10.56 -7.22 -12.55
CA THR A 70 11.45 -6.42 -11.73
C THR A 70 12.85 -7.00 -11.69
N SER A 71 13.84 -6.11 -11.61
CA SER A 71 15.23 -6.45 -11.37
C SER A 71 15.61 -6.39 -9.87
N LEU A 72 14.68 -6.01 -8.99
CA LEU A 72 14.93 -5.96 -7.56
C LEU A 72 15.25 -7.35 -7.01
N THR A 73 16.36 -7.50 -6.32
CA THR A 73 16.76 -8.72 -5.61
C THR A 73 16.48 -8.66 -4.12
N GLY A 74 15.95 -7.53 -3.65
CA GLY A 74 15.60 -7.27 -2.27
C GLY A 74 15.21 -5.80 -2.09
N VAL A 75 15.05 -5.40 -0.84
CA VAL A 75 14.79 -4.00 -0.49
C VAL A 75 15.71 -3.50 0.57
N ARG A 76 15.84 -2.20 0.61
CA ARG A 76 16.57 -1.53 1.67
C ARG A 76 15.78 -1.63 2.97
N THR A 77 16.44 -1.98 4.07
CA THR A 77 15.85 -1.86 5.39
C THR A 77 15.51 -0.39 5.65
N ALA A 78 14.24 -0.11 5.85
CA ALA A 78 13.77 1.22 6.16
C ALA A 78 14.19 1.62 7.58
N THR A 79 14.68 2.83 7.72
CA THR A 79 14.99 3.45 9.02
C THR A 79 13.91 4.45 9.45
N GLN A 80 12.99 4.75 8.56
CA GLN A 80 11.87 5.67 8.78
C GLN A 80 10.58 4.89 9.05
N PRO A 81 9.67 5.45 9.85
CA PRO A 81 8.36 4.85 10.08
C PRO A 81 7.54 4.81 8.77
N ILE A 82 6.66 3.83 8.69
CA ILE A 82 5.67 3.77 7.60
C ILE A 82 4.76 4.99 7.72
N GLN A 83 4.58 5.70 6.62
CA GLN A 83 3.63 6.80 6.50
C GLN A 83 2.50 6.41 5.58
N LEU A 84 1.28 6.68 6.02
CA LEU A 84 0.08 6.52 5.22
C LEU A 84 -0.48 7.90 4.90
N GLY A 85 -0.85 8.14 3.67
CA GLY A 85 -1.55 9.37 3.33
C GLY A 85 -0.76 10.46 2.71
N GLY A 86 0.51 10.37 2.66
CA GLY A 86 1.36 11.39 2.05
C GLY A 86 2.83 11.04 2.13
N LYS A 87 3.63 11.74 1.38
CA LYS A 87 5.08 11.61 1.37
C LYS A 87 5.71 12.88 1.95
N GLY A 88 6.40 12.73 3.08
CA GLY A 88 7.15 13.84 3.69
C GLY A 88 6.28 14.87 4.41
N ALA A 89 6.89 16.02 4.72
CA ALA A 89 6.25 17.12 5.45
C ALA A 89 5.40 18.05 4.55
N ASP A 90 5.60 17.97 3.27
CA ASP A 90 4.97 18.79 2.25
C ASP A 90 3.76 18.04 1.68
N ASN A 91 2.59 18.58 1.84
CA ASN A 91 1.33 17.98 1.39
C ASN A 91 1.19 17.84 -0.16
N GLU A 92 2.27 18.02 -0.90
CA GLU A 92 2.24 17.97 -2.37
C GLU A 92 1.95 16.60 -2.97
N SER A 93 2.17 15.52 -2.19
CA SER A 93 1.97 14.14 -2.62
C SER A 93 0.96 13.41 -1.73
N SER A 94 -0.15 14.05 -1.44
CA SER A 94 -1.18 13.50 -0.56
C SER A 94 -2.26 12.76 -1.33
N PHE A 95 -2.77 11.68 -0.78
CA PHE A 95 -3.91 10.93 -1.32
C PHE A 95 -5.24 11.55 -0.89
N HIS A 96 -6.14 11.82 -1.81
CA HIS A 96 -7.48 12.34 -1.55
C HIS A 96 -8.52 11.22 -1.68
N GLY A 97 -8.81 10.53 -0.61
CA GLY A 97 -9.74 9.41 -0.62
C GLY A 97 -9.99 8.83 0.77
N VAL A 98 -10.65 7.71 0.88
CA VAL A 98 -10.84 6.93 2.12
C VAL A 98 -9.96 5.69 2.02
N ILE A 99 -9.29 5.33 3.10
CA ILE A 99 -8.62 4.06 3.25
C ILE A 99 -9.37 3.27 4.29
N ASP A 100 -9.76 2.10 3.89
CA ASP A 100 -10.35 1.11 4.75
C ASP A 100 -9.52 -0.16 4.61
N GLU A 101 -9.08 -0.69 5.70
CA GLU A 101 -8.19 -1.86 5.81
C GLU A 101 -6.85 -1.73 5.06
N LEU A 102 -5.78 -1.75 5.80
CA LEU A 102 -4.43 -1.89 5.28
C LEU A 102 -3.77 -3.14 5.86
N ARG A 103 -3.26 -4.01 5.01
CA ARG A 103 -2.48 -5.17 5.42
C ARG A 103 -1.09 -5.16 4.80
N LEU A 104 -0.10 -5.43 5.63
CA LEU A 104 1.28 -5.70 5.22
C LEU A 104 1.66 -7.13 5.59
N SER A 105 2.25 -7.88 4.64
CA SER A 105 2.63 -9.29 4.87
C SER A 105 4.00 -9.60 4.29
N THR A 106 4.67 -10.60 4.81
CA THR A 106 5.81 -11.24 4.15
C THR A 106 5.27 -12.33 3.23
N GLY A 107 5.76 -12.36 2.01
CA GLY A 107 5.29 -13.33 1.02
C GLY A 107 4.02 -12.93 0.28
N VAL A 108 3.77 -13.61 -0.82
CA VAL A 108 2.62 -13.38 -1.70
C VAL A 108 1.41 -14.11 -1.15
N LEU A 109 0.41 -13.35 -0.71
CA LEU A 109 -0.83 -13.90 -0.21
C LEU A 109 -1.82 -14.12 -1.37
N ASN A 110 -2.67 -15.13 -1.20
CA ASN A 110 -3.77 -15.38 -2.14
C ASN A 110 -4.81 -14.25 -2.03
N ASP A 111 -5.14 -13.61 -3.15
CA ASP A 111 -6.09 -12.49 -3.20
C ASP A 111 -7.48 -12.87 -2.66
N GLN A 112 -7.93 -14.10 -2.85
CA GLN A 112 -9.18 -14.57 -2.26
C GLN A 112 -9.10 -14.59 -0.73
N ALA A 113 -7.96 -14.99 -0.18
CA ALA A 113 -7.75 -14.95 1.26
C ALA A 113 -7.70 -13.52 1.80
N LEU A 114 -7.22 -12.56 1.00
CA LEU A 114 -7.16 -11.15 1.39
C LEU A 114 -8.50 -10.47 1.33
N LEU A 115 -9.33 -10.77 0.32
CA LEU A 115 -10.63 -10.14 0.10
C LEU A 115 -11.75 -10.70 0.99
N TYR A 116 -11.67 -11.99 1.35
CA TYR A 116 -12.82 -12.70 1.95
C TYR A 116 -12.52 -13.33 3.31
N THR A 117 -11.32 -13.19 3.84
CA THR A 117 -11.02 -13.74 5.18
C THR A 117 -10.78 -12.63 6.19
N ASN A 118 -11.46 -12.74 7.31
CA ASN A 118 -11.26 -11.88 8.51
C ASN A 118 -10.19 -12.45 9.45
N GLU A 119 -9.24 -13.22 8.93
CA GLU A 119 -8.14 -13.74 9.75
C GLU A 119 -7.19 -12.60 10.13
N ASP A 120 -7.31 -12.11 11.34
CA ASP A 120 -6.52 -11.01 11.86
C ASP A 120 -5.06 -11.41 12.10
N GLN A 121 -4.84 -12.67 12.53
CA GLN A 121 -3.53 -13.16 12.95
C GLN A 121 -3.02 -14.27 12.02
N ARG A 122 -2.35 -13.88 10.96
CA ARG A 122 -1.59 -14.81 10.11
C ARG A 122 -0.11 -14.69 10.45
N PRO A 123 0.64 -15.80 10.45
CA PRO A 123 2.09 -15.77 10.73
C PRO A 123 2.89 -14.88 9.79
N ASP A 124 2.40 -14.72 8.57
CA ASP A 124 2.98 -13.91 7.50
C ASP A 124 2.54 -12.45 7.52
N THR A 125 1.62 -12.04 8.41
CA THR A 125 1.17 -10.65 8.52
C THR A 125 2.10 -9.84 9.41
N LEU A 126 2.70 -8.80 8.82
CA LEU A 126 3.55 -7.84 9.53
C LEU A 126 2.75 -6.77 10.25
N GLY A 127 1.62 -6.36 9.69
CA GLY A 127 0.72 -5.39 10.28
C GLY A 127 -0.64 -5.44 9.59
N PHE A 128 -1.70 -5.18 10.34
CA PHE A 128 -3.07 -5.15 9.81
C PHE A 128 -3.89 -4.09 10.54
N TRP A 129 -4.29 -3.03 9.85
CA TRP A 129 -5.06 -1.92 10.39
C TRP A 129 -6.41 -1.86 9.71
N ARG A 130 -7.47 -2.09 10.51
CA ARG A 130 -8.85 -2.17 10.02
C ARG A 130 -9.60 -0.85 10.05
N PHE A 131 -9.00 0.16 10.68
CA PHE A 131 -9.55 1.52 10.81
C PHE A 131 -10.95 1.61 11.44
N GLU A 132 -11.41 0.55 12.11
CA GLU A 132 -12.72 0.44 12.73
C GLU A 132 -12.88 1.26 14.03
N ASN A 133 -11.80 1.75 14.59
CA ASN A 133 -11.81 2.39 15.90
C ASN A 133 -12.16 3.89 15.81
N LYS A 134 -13.24 4.27 16.49
CA LYS A 134 -13.67 5.67 16.61
C LYS A 134 -12.78 6.54 17.52
N SER A 135 -11.77 5.96 18.18
CA SER A 135 -11.00 6.60 19.26
C SER A 135 -9.57 6.96 18.86
N GLY A 136 -9.33 7.48 17.66
CA GLY A 136 -8.03 8.11 17.30
C GLY A 136 -6.78 7.21 17.32
N THR A 137 -6.83 6.02 17.92
CA THR A 137 -5.75 5.04 17.89
C THR A 137 -6.04 4.02 16.80
N LEU A 138 -5.22 4.01 15.77
CA LEU A 138 -5.32 3.06 14.67
C LEU A 138 -4.61 1.77 15.08
N ARG A 139 -5.34 0.87 15.71
CA ARG A 139 -4.81 -0.35 16.30
C ARG A 139 -4.37 -1.35 15.23
N ASP A 140 -3.21 -1.96 15.46
CA ASP A 140 -2.73 -3.10 14.70
C ASP A 140 -3.44 -4.39 15.13
N SER A 141 -4.25 -4.96 14.26
CA SER A 141 -4.98 -6.22 14.47
C SER A 141 -4.13 -7.47 14.20
N SER A 142 -2.90 -7.33 13.69
CA SER A 142 -2.03 -8.48 13.41
C SER A 142 -1.47 -9.15 14.68
N GLY A 143 -1.60 -8.51 15.84
CA GLY A 143 -0.98 -8.96 17.08
C GLY A 143 0.49 -8.59 17.24
N GLN A 144 1.07 -7.85 16.28
CA GLN A 144 2.48 -7.42 16.32
C GLN A 144 2.68 -6.12 17.11
N GLY A 145 1.61 -5.44 17.50
CA GLY A 145 1.64 -4.24 18.33
C GLY A 145 2.18 -3.00 17.61
N ARG A 146 1.96 -2.90 16.29
CA ARG A 146 2.40 -1.78 15.44
C ARG A 146 1.28 -0.77 15.24
N ASP A 147 0.75 -0.23 16.32
CA ASP A 147 -0.31 0.78 16.25
C ASP A 147 0.15 2.02 15.49
N LEU A 148 -0.71 2.56 14.63
CA LEU A 148 -0.45 3.80 13.91
C LEU A 148 -0.90 5.00 14.75
N THR A 149 -0.13 6.07 14.66
CA THR A 149 -0.47 7.37 15.25
C THR A 149 -0.91 8.32 14.15
N VAL A 150 -2.00 9.04 14.38
CA VAL A 150 -2.43 10.11 13.47
C VAL A 150 -1.52 11.32 13.70
N THR A 151 -0.71 11.65 12.72
CA THR A 151 0.02 12.92 12.73
C THR A 151 -0.86 13.96 12.04
N THR A 152 -1.41 14.89 12.81
CA THR A 152 -2.07 16.06 12.23
C THR A 152 -0.99 16.97 11.66
N VAL A 153 -0.80 16.89 10.35
CA VAL A 153 -0.09 17.95 9.64
C VAL A 153 -0.97 19.19 9.72
N ALA A 154 -0.42 20.29 10.19
CA ALA A 154 -1.16 21.55 10.28
C ALA A 154 -1.84 21.82 8.93
N THR A 155 -3.16 21.84 8.94
CA THR A 155 -3.97 22.09 7.75
C THR A 155 -3.53 23.43 7.16
N PRO A 156 -3.04 23.51 5.92
CA PRO A 156 -2.87 24.80 5.30
C PRO A 156 -4.26 25.43 5.29
N THR A 157 -4.37 26.66 5.77
CA THR A 157 -5.62 27.41 5.82
C THR A 157 -6.10 27.58 4.38
N ALA A 158 -6.91 26.64 3.90
CA ALA A 158 -7.55 26.74 2.60
C ALA A 158 -8.51 27.93 2.65
N LYS A 159 -8.17 28.96 1.93
CA LYS A 159 -9.14 29.98 1.54
C LYS A 159 -10.17 29.32 0.62
N GLY A 160 -11.27 28.87 1.18
CA GLY A 160 -12.40 28.31 0.43
C GLY A 160 -12.85 26.95 1.00
N GLY A 161 -13.79 26.98 1.86
CA GLY A 161 -14.85 26.10 2.30
C GLY A 161 -14.79 24.60 1.93
N ALA A 162 -13.78 23.86 2.35
CA ALA A 162 -13.85 22.41 2.36
C ALA A 162 -14.21 21.93 3.76
N THR A 163 -15.26 21.11 3.84
CA THR A 163 -15.72 20.52 5.11
C THR A 163 -14.67 19.61 5.74
N PRO A 164 -14.61 19.50 7.08
CA PRO A 164 -13.62 18.70 7.80
C PRO A 164 -13.58 17.21 7.41
N LEU A 165 -14.62 16.70 6.74
CA LEU A 165 -14.68 15.31 6.27
C LEU A 165 -13.79 15.04 5.04
N ALA A 166 -13.44 16.07 4.29
CA ALA A 166 -12.56 15.94 3.12
C ALA A 166 -11.06 15.89 3.48
N ALA A 167 -10.71 16.22 4.74
CA ALA A 167 -9.33 16.23 5.21
C ALA A 167 -8.82 14.87 5.71
N LEU A 168 -9.70 13.85 5.80
CA LEU A 168 -9.32 12.55 6.39
C LEU A 168 -8.85 11.52 5.35
N CYS A 169 -8.76 11.88 4.10
CA CYS A 169 -8.66 10.89 3.05
C CYS A 169 -7.46 11.09 2.13
N HIS A 170 -6.27 11.02 2.69
CA HIS A 170 -5.06 11.10 1.88
C HIS A 170 -4.07 10.03 2.27
N ALA A 171 -4.19 8.82 1.77
CA ALA A 171 -3.13 7.86 1.95
C ALA A 171 -3.21 6.66 1.06
N LEU A 172 -2.18 6.24 0.59
CA LEU A 172 -1.82 5.01 -0.08
C LEU A 172 -1.64 5.17 -1.58
N LEU A 173 -0.45 5.40 -1.94
CA LEU A 173 0.24 4.92 -3.13
C LEU A 173 1.49 5.77 -3.44
N ASN A 174 1.97 6.53 -2.46
CA ASN A 174 3.23 7.27 -2.59
C ASN A 174 4.25 6.96 -1.49
N SER A 175 4.12 5.85 -0.77
CA SER A 175 5.22 5.42 0.07
C SER A 175 6.13 4.50 -0.74
N SER A 176 7.40 4.87 -0.83
CA SER A 176 8.47 4.06 -1.41
C SER A 176 8.76 2.76 -0.66
N GLU A 177 7.84 2.27 0.14
CA GLU A 177 8.06 1.20 1.11
C GLU A 177 6.94 0.15 1.19
N PHE A 178 6.15 -0.04 0.11
CA PHE A 178 5.31 -1.23 0.02
C PHE A 178 6.13 -2.39 -0.50
N LEU A 179 6.62 -3.21 0.41
CA LEU A 179 7.54 -4.28 0.11
C LEU A 179 7.25 -5.55 0.86
N TYR A 180 7.11 -6.61 0.11
CA TYR A 180 7.02 -7.96 0.61
C TYR A 180 8.17 -8.79 0.10
N VAL A 181 8.79 -9.49 1.03
CA VAL A 181 9.94 -10.37 0.82
C VAL A 181 9.50 -11.79 1.08
N GLU A 182 9.77 -12.71 0.18
CA GLU A 182 10.02 -14.10 0.51
C GLU A 182 11.39 -14.25 1.15
#